data_6afb71556a73aaa346694c5c27f6138b
#
_entry.id   6afb71556a73aaa346694c5c27f6138b
#
_cell.length_a   1.000
_cell.length_b   1.000
_cell.length_c   1.000
_cell.angle_alpha   90.00
_cell.angle_beta   90.00
_cell.angle_gamma   90.00
#
_symmetry.space_group_name_H-M   'P 1'
#
loop_
_entity.id
_entity.type
_entity.pdbx_description
1 polymer ?
#
loop_
_entity_poly.entity_id
_entity_poly.type
_entity_poly.pdbx_seq_one_letter_code
_entity_poly.pdbx_strand_id
1 'polypeptide(L)'
;MNDATCGPSIDTDVSIAVRIDARPEPFDVHLAQTAIVVADLQNGYASPGGYRELVGQDINAARHVIVNTLRLLHAARSAGLTVILLKNGWDAELKSAGGPRSPNWHKSNPLKTMRARPELKGKILIHGSWDYEFVDNLKPALGDIVVPKARYSGFCGTALDNILRARDIRNLIFAGISANVCVESTIRDAYHHEFFCLLVGDATSQSGPPFIQDATIYNVERFLGWVTTTDNVCAALTRK
;
A
#
# COMPACT_ATOMS: atom_id res chain seq x y z
N MET A 1 -33.78 41.84 22.74
CA MET A 1 -33.04 41.81 21.47
C MET A 1 -32.28 40.49 21.45
N ASN A 2 -32.85 39.53 20.74
CA ASN A 2 -32.27 38.19 20.59
C ASN A 2 -31.31 38.19 19.40
N ASP A 3 -30.04 37.97 19.66
CA ASP A 3 -29.07 37.73 18.62
C ASP A 3 -28.79 36.23 18.61
N ALA A 4 -29.50 35.53 17.73
CA ALA A 4 -29.26 34.11 17.46
C ALA A 4 -28.10 34.02 16.48
N THR A 5 -26.88 33.77 16.99
CA THR A 5 -25.75 33.38 16.16
C THR A 5 -26.00 32.00 15.58
N CYS A 6 -26.38 31.98 14.31
CA CYS A 6 -26.44 30.77 13.50
C CYS A 6 -24.98 30.25 13.35
N GLY A 7 -24.64 29.17 14.07
CA GLY A 7 -23.42 28.44 13.84
C GLY A 7 -23.42 27.83 12.41
N PRO A 8 -22.27 27.61 11.80
CA PRO A 8 -22.21 26.98 10.47
C PRO A 8 -22.93 25.65 10.52
N SER A 9 -23.93 25.49 9.68
CA SER A 9 -24.55 24.19 9.42
C SER A 9 -23.45 23.23 8.92
N ILE A 10 -23.18 22.18 9.66
CA ILE A 10 -22.42 21.07 9.16
C ILE A 10 -23.30 20.44 8.09
N ASP A 11 -23.01 20.78 6.84
CA ASP A 11 -23.59 20.11 5.68
C ASP A 11 -23.15 18.65 5.79
N THR A 12 -24.06 17.78 6.21
CA THR A 12 -23.85 16.34 6.19
C THR A 12 -23.95 15.93 4.73
N ASP A 13 -22.85 16.11 4.00
CA ASP A 13 -22.67 15.52 2.69
C ASP A 13 -22.96 14.03 2.86
N VAL A 14 -24.06 13.57 2.24
CA VAL A 14 -24.48 12.16 2.32
C VAL A 14 -23.45 11.37 1.50
N SER A 15 -22.35 11.01 2.17
CA SER A 15 -21.28 10.23 1.55
C SER A 15 -21.89 8.91 1.07
N ILE A 16 -21.72 8.63 -0.22
CA ILE A 16 -22.24 7.40 -0.85
C ILE A 16 -21.60 6.21 -0.14
N ALA A 17 -22.43 5.45 0.57
CA ALA A 17 -22.03 4.17 1.15
C ALA A 17 -22.07 3.10 0.07
N VAL A 18 -21.02 2.33 -0.03
CA VAL A 18 -20.88 1.24 -1.02
C VAL A 18 -20.57 -0.06 -0.29
N ARG A 19 -21.30 -1.13 -0.65
CA ARG A 19 -21.07 -2.46 -0.10
C ARG A 19 -20.14 -3.26 -0.97
N ILE A 20 -19.01 -3.69 -0.38
CA ILE A 20 -18.02 -4.56 -1.01
C ILE A 20 -18.22 -5.98 -0.51
N ASP A 21 -18.37 -6.94 -1.43
CA ASP A 21 -18.39 -8.36 -1.09
C ASP A 21 -16.99 -8.78 -0.59
N ALA A 22 -16.93 -9.26 0.65
CA ALA A 22 -15.68 -9.55 1.35
C ALA A 22 -15.90 -10.71 2.36
N ARG A 23 -14.81 -11.21 2.90
CA ARG A 23 -14.79 -12.20 3.98
C ARG A 23 -14.22 -11.58 5.27
N PRO A 24 -14.73 -11.98 6.44
CA PRO A 24 -15.74 -13.02 6.69
C PRO A 24 -17.19 -12.60 6.39
N GLU A 25 -17.47 -11.31 6.25
CA GLU A 25 -18.77 -10.74 5.85
C GLU A 25 -18.58 -9.56 4.90
N PRO A 26 -19.62 -9.14 4.14
CA PRO A 26 -19.56 -7.95 3.31
C PRO A 26 -19.21 -6.70 4.14
N PHE A 27 -18.44 -5.78 3.54
CA PHE A 27 -17.93 -4.60 4.20
C PHE A 27 -18.47 -3.33 3.55
N ASP A 28 -19.07 -2.45 4.35
CA ASP A 28 -19.63 -1.18 3.88
C ASP A 28 -18.59 -0.07 4.04
N VAL A 29 -18.33 0.69 2.98
CA VAL A 29 -17.40 1.81 2.97
C VAL A 29 -18.08 3.10 2.52
N HIS A 30 -17.71 4.23 3.12
CA HIS A 30 -18.05 5.55 2.61
C HIS A 30 -16.94 6.05 1.69
N LEU A 31 -17.26 6.35 0.42
CA LEU A 31 -16.25 6.67 -0.59
C LEU A 31 -15.36 7.84 -0.18
N ALA A 32 -15.94 8.91 0.36
CA ALA A 32 -15.20 10.09 0.82
C ALA A 32 -14.24 9.80 1.99
N GLN A 33 -14.50 8.74 2.77
CA GLN A 33 -13.68 8.32 3.91
C GLN A 33 -12.80 7.09 3.58
N THR A 34 -12.62 6.77 2.30
CA THR A 34 -11.90 5.58 1.87
C THR A 34 -10.67 5.94 1.05
N ALA A 35 -9.55 5.30 1.35
CA ALA A 35 -8.35 5.38 0.52
C ALA A 35 -7.94 4.00 0.02
N ILE A 36 -7.40 3.94 -1.20
CA ILE A 36 -6.64 2.79 -1.68
C ILE A 36 -5.16 3.01 -1.40
N VAL A 37 -4.50 2.03 -0.79
CA VAL A 37 -3.09 2.04 -0.43
C VAL A 37 -2.37 0.95 -1.23
N VAL A 38 -1.52 1.35 -2.16
CA VAL A 38 -0.74 0.43 -2.98
C VAL A 38 0.70 0.40 -2.49
N ALA A 39 1.17 -0.78 -2.08
CA ALA A 39 2.52 -0.96 -1.56
C ALA A 39 3.51 -1.34 -2.67
N ASP A 40 4.54 -0.54 -2.85
CA ASP A 40 5.86 -0.82 -3.41
C ASP A 40 5.88 -1.53 -4.79
N LEU A 41 4.95 -1.22 -5.71
CA LEU A 41 5.02 -1.70 -7.09
C LEU A 41 6.10 -0.94 -7.88
N GLN A 42 7.35 -1.15 -7.48
CA GLN A 42 8.56 -0.53 -8.01
C GLN A 42 9.32 -1.50 -8.93
N ASN A 43 10.15 -0.95 -9.83
CA ASN A 43 10.96 -1.75 -10.76
C ASN A 43 11.84 -2.78 -10.03
N GLY A 44 12.46 -2.38 -8.92
CA GLY A 44 13.29 -3.28 -8.13
C GLY A 44 12.56 -4.53 -7.62
N TYR A 45 11.26 -4.45 -7.43
CA TYR A 45 10.47 -5.57 -6.91
C TYR A 45 9.66 -6.31 -7.97
N ALA A 46 9.35 -5.68 -9.11
CA ALA A 46 8.31 -6.19 -10.00
C ALA A 46 8.70 -6.19 -11.49
N SER A 47 9.85 -5.61 -11.86
CA SER A 47 10.29 -5.55 -13.27
C SER A 47 11.48 -6.47 -13.52
N PRO A 48 11.60 -7.02 -14.76
CA PRO A 48 12.83 -7.70 -15.20
C PRO A 48 14.03 -6.75 -15.07
N GLY A 49 15.17 -7.29 -14.62
CA GLY A 49 16.39 -6.53 -14.33
C GLY A 49 16.39 -5.85 -12.96
N GLY A 50 15.29 -5.87 -12.22
CA GLY A 50 15.20 -5.29 -10.89
C GLY A 50 15.83 -6.16 -9.79
N TYR A 51 15.92 -5.58 -8.59
CA TYR A 51 16.55 -6.20 -7.43
C TYR A 51 16.12 -7.66 -7.20
N ARG A 52 14.80 -7.97 -7.23
CA ARG A 52 14.32 -9.35 -6.97
C ARG A 52 14.88 -10.36 -7.94
N GLU A 53 14.84 -10.05 -9.23
CA GLU A 53 15.40 -10.95 -10.25
C GLU A 53 16.91 -11.09 -10.10
N LEU A 54 17.65 -10.00 -9.80
CA LEU A 54 19.09 -10.01 -9.56
C LEU A 54 19.52 -10.92 -8.41
N VAL A 55 18.64 -11.20 -7.46
CA VAL A 55 18.88 -12.13 -6.33
C VAL A 55 18.21 -13.49 -6.53
N GLY A 56 17.73 -13.78 -7.75
CA GLY A 56 17.16 -15.10 -8.11
C GLY A 56 15.74 -15.33 -7.58
N GLN A 57 15.01 -14.29 -7.20
CA GLN A 57 13.61 -14.43 -6.80
C GLN A 57 12.70 -14.39 -8.03
N ASP A 58 11.64 -15.19 -8.00
CA ASP A 58 10.60 -15.16 -9.04
C ASP A 58 9.79 -13.87 -8.96
N ILE A 59 9.65 -13.20 -10.10
CA ILE A 59 8.86 -11.98 -10.28
C ILE A 59 7.57 -12.21 -11.06
N ASN A 60 7.30 -13.44 -11.52
CA ASN A 60 6.13 -13.71 -12.38
C ASN A 60 4.80 -13.36 -11.70
N ALA A 61 4.68 -13.63 -10.40
CA ALA A 61 3.49 -13.26 -9.63
C ALA A 61 3.22 -11.74 -9.64
N ALA A 62 4.27 -10.92 -9.76
CA ALA A 62 4.12 -9.46 -9.80
C ALA A 62 3.33 -8.98 -11.02
N ARG A 63 3.38 -9.67 -12.16
CA ARG A 63 2.61 -9.31 -13.36
C ARG A 63 1.11 -9.31 -13.10
N HIS A 64 0.62 -10.34 -12.43
CA HIS A 64 -0.81 -10.43 -12.06
C HIS A 64 -1.21 -9.34 -11.08
N VAL A 65 -0.37 -9.11 -10.06
CA VAL A 65 -0.58 -8.03 -9.08
C VAL A 65 -0.64 -6.67 -9.76
N ILE A 66 0.25 -6.38 -10.72
CA ILE A 66 0.25 -5.12 -11.47
C ILE A 66 -1.07 -4.95 -12.23
N VAL A 67 -1.51 -5.96 -12.99
CA VAL A 67 -2.77 -5.90 -13.75
C VAL A 67 -3.96 -5.61 -12.85
N ASN A 68 -4.09 -6.35 -11.75
CA ASN A 68 -5.19 -6.16 -10.80
C ASN A 68 -5.12 -4.80 -10.10
N THR A 69 -3.91 -4.36 -9.69
CA THR A 69 -3.74 -3.04 -9.07
C THR A 69 -4.12 -1.90 -10.03
N LEU A 70 -3.78 -2.00 -11.31
CA LEU A 70 -4.17 -0.99 -12.31
C LEU A 70 -5.69 -0.90 -12.47
N ARG A 71 -6.40 -2.04 -12.46
CA ARG A 71 -7.88 -2.08 -12.46
C ARG A 71 -8.46 -1.40 -11.22
N LEU A 72 -7.91 -1.71 -10.05
CA LEU A 72 -8.29 -1.09 -8.78
C LEU A 72 -8.07 0.43 -8.79
N LEU A 73 -6.90 0.88 -9.24
CA LEU A 73 -6.58 2.31 -9.32
C LEU A 73 -7.50 3.05 -10.28
N HIS A 74 -7.84 2.44 -11.42
CA HIS A 74 -8.81 3.02 -12.34
C HIS A 74 -10.19 3.18 -11.69
N ALA A 75 -10.71 2.14 -11.05
CA ALA A 75 -11.99 2.18 -10.36
C ALA A 75 -11.98 3.18 -9.18
N ALA A 76 -10.93 3.17 -8.36
CA ALA A 76 -10.78 4.08 -7.23
C ALA A 76 -10.75 5.55 -7.65
N ARG A 77 -9.96 5.89 -8.67
CA ARG A 77 -9.88 7.25 -9.22
C ARG A 77 -11.23 7.70 -9.80
N SER A 78 -11.90 6.82 -10.54
CA SER A 78 -13.22 7.10 -11.12
C SER A 78 -14.31 7.32 -10.06
N ALA A 79 -14.19 6.66 -8.91
CA ALA A 79 -15.10 6.80 -7.78
C ALA A 79 -14.69 7.93 -6.80
N GLY A 80 -13.60 8.65 -7.06
CA GLY A 80 -13.12 9.76 -6.24
C GLY A 80 -12.43 9.36 -4.94
N LEU A 81 -11.97 8.11 -4.80
CA LEU A 81 -11.22 7.67 -3.63
C LEU A 81 -9.85 8.36 -3.55
N THR A 82 -9.38 8.58 -2.33
CA THR A 82 -7.98 8.96 -2.10
C THR A 82 -7.05 7.82 -2.51
N VAL A 83 -6.05 8.11 -3.35
CA VAL A 83 -5.05 7.13 -3.79
C VAL A 83 -3.72 7.41 -3.09
N ILE A 84 -3.20 6.41 -2.39
CA ILE A 84 -1.89 6.44 -1.71
C ILE A 84 -0.98 5.40 -2.36
N LEU A 85 0.18 5.85 -2.83
CA LEU A 85 1.21 4.99 -3.42
C LEU A 85 2.43 4.99 -2.50
N LEU A 86 2.68 3.88 -1.82
CA LEU A 86 3.86 3.71 -0.98
C LEU A 86 5.08 3.40 -1.85
N LYS A 87 6.24 3.97 -1.50
CA LYS A 87 7.47 3.84 -2.29
C LYS A 87 8.65 3.56 -1.36
N ASN A 88 9.11 2.30 -1.33
CA ASN A 88 10.18 1.87 -0.42
C ASN A 88 11.55 2.19 -0.98
N GLY A 89 12.43 2.77 -0.17
CA GLY A 89 13.81 3.04 -0.55
C GLY A 89 14.56 3.92 0.44
N TRP A 90 15.77 4.29 0.05
CA TRP A 90 16.69 5.03 0.92
C TRP A 90 17.44 6.12 0.15
N ASP A 91 17.96 7.09 0.91
CA ASP A 91 18.93 8.06 0.38
C ASP A 91 20.25 7.38 -0.05
N ALA A 92 21.02 8.06 -0.90
CA ALA A 92 22.26 7.50 -1.47
C ALA A 92 23.31 7.13 -0.42
N GLU A 93 23.36 7.84 0.71
CA GLU A 93 24.24 7.56 1.84
C GLU A 93 23.70 6.52 2.81
N LEU A 94 22.47 6.00 2.59
CA LEU A 94 21.76 5.04 3.44
C LEU A 94 21.53 5.52 4.88
N LYS A 95 21.47 6.83 5.12
CA LYS A 95 21.20 7.40 6.44
C LYS A 95 19.81 7.04 6.93
N SER A 96 18.82 7.09 6.05
CA SER A 96 17.44 6.69 6.34
C SER A 96 17.27 5.18 6.59
N ALA A 97 18.25 4.36 6.20
CA ALA A 97 18.26 2.93 6.48
C ALA A 97 18.50 2.60 7.97
N GLY A 98 19.07 3.53 8.75
CA GLY A 98 19.26 3.45 10.20
C GLY A 98 20.63 2.93 10.66
N GLY A 99 21.50 2.49 9.76
CA GLY A 99 22.87 2.05 10.07
C GLY A 99 22.96 0.78 10.95
N PRO A 100 24.17 0.43 11.43
CA PRO A 100 24.43 -0.84 12.16
C PRO A 100 23.66 -1.01 13.46
N ARG A 101 23.11 0.05 14.04
CA ARG A 101 22.29 -0.01 15.26
C ARG A 101 20.80 -0.26 15.00
N SER A 102 20.40 -0.32 13.73
CA SER A 102 19.00 -0.53 13.35
C SER A 102 18.76 -1.99 12.93
N PRO A 103 17.70 -2.66 13.44
CA PRO A 103 17.29 -3.97 12.93
C PRO A 103 17.07 -3.99 11.41
N ASN A 104 16.56 -2.90 10.83
CA ASN A 104 16.36 -2.76 9.39
C ASN A 104 17.65 -2.97 8.60
N TRP A 105 18.77 -2.41 9.08
CA TRP A 105 20.08 -2.60 8.47
C TRP A 105 20.45 -4.08 8.33
N HIS A 106 20.13 -4.88 9.34
CA HIS A 106 20.49 -6.30 9.41
C HIS A 106 19.48 -7.23 8.76
N LYS A 107 18.20 -6.85 8.72
CA LYS A 107 17.11 -7.73 8.26
C LYS A 107 16.59 -7.41 6.87
N SER A 108 16.65 -6.16 6.42
CA SER A 108 16.26 -5.81 5.05
C SER A 108 17.14 -6.53 4.03
N ASN A 109 16.53 -7.37 3.19
CA ASN A 109 17.27 -8.14 2.20
C ASN A 109 17.98 -7.26 1.15
N PRO A 110 17.38 -6.17 0.61
CA PRO A 110 18.09 -5.24 -0.27
C PRO A 110 19.34 -4.64 0.39
N LEU A 111 19.25 -4.21 1.65
CA LEU A 111 20.40 -3.66 2.40
C LEU A 111 21.49 -4.73 2.63
N LYS A 112 21.10 -5.97 2.95
CA LYS A 112 22.06 -7.08 3.05
C LYS A 112 22.76 -7.35 1.72
N THR A 113 22.02 -7.35 0.63
CA THR A 113 22.56 -7.57 -0.72
C THR A 113 23.56 -6.47 -1.09
N MET A 114 23.24 -5.19 -0.88
CA MET A 114 24.18 -4.09 -1.16
C MET A 114 25.47 -4.17 -0.32
N ARG A 115 25.41 -4.70 0.90
CA ARG A 115 26.61 -4.93 1.71
C ARG A 115 27.44 -6.13 1.24
N ALA A 116 26.78 -7.18 0.81
CA ALA A 116 27.45 -8.40 0.29
C ALA A 116 27.99 -8.21 -1.14
N ARG A 117 27.39 -7.30 -1.90
CA ARG A 117 27.71 -7.03 -3.31
C ARG A 117 27.92 -5.52 -3.51
N PRO A 118 29.15 -5.02 -3.22
CA PRO A 118 29.43 -3.58 -3.25
C PRO A 118 29.18 -2.90 -4.60
N GLU A 119 29.25 -3.64 -5.72
CA GLU A 119 28.95 -3.16 -7.08
C GLU A 119 27.47 -2.77 -7.26
N LEU A 120 26.60 -3.23 -6.37
CA LEU A 120 25.17 -2.89 -6.33
C LEU A 120 24.84 -1.73 -5.38
N LYS A 121 25.84 -1.25 -4.63
CA LYS A 121 25.66 -0.09 -3.76
C LYS A 121 25.23 1.13 -4.58
N GLY A 122 24.21 1.81 -4.10
CA GLY A 122 23.66 3.00 -4.80
C GLY A 122 22.70 2.67 -5.96
N LYS A 123 22.43 1.39 -6.24
CA LYS A 123 21.54 0.97 -7.33
C LYS A 123 20.21 0.40 -6.85
N ILE A 124 20.22 -0.38 -5.76
CA ILE A 124 19.03 -1.10 -5.27
C ILE A 124 18.17 -0.17 -4.42
N LEU A 125 16.99 0.20 -4.92
CA LEU A 125 15.98 1.00 -4.21
C LEU A 125 16.52 2.32 -3.63
N ILE A 126 17.51 2.91 -4.29
CA ILE A 126 18.04 4.22 -3.91
C ILE A 126 17.20 5.31 -4.59
N HIS A 127 16.84 6.35 -3.86
CA HIS A 127 16.08 7.48 -4.38
C HIS A 127 16.69 7.99 -5.67
N GLY A 128 15.88 8.11 -6.73
CA GLY A 128 16.31 8.52 -8.06
C GLY A 128 16.91 7.41 -8.94
N SER A 129 17.10 6.17 -8.42
CA SER A 129 17.49 5.04 -9.26
C SER A 129 16.27 4.47 -10.01
N TRP A 130 16.51 3.82 -11.16
CA TRP A 130 15.46 3.10 -11.88
C TRP A 130 14.77 2.04 -11.02
N ASP A 131 15.54 1.33 -10.21
CA ASP A 131 15.06 0.30 -9.28
C ASP A 131 14.04 0.85 -8.26
N TYR A 132 14.23 2.11 -7.86
CA TYR A 132 13.33 2.83 -6.96
C TYR A 132 12.04 3.29 -7.64
N GLU A 133 12.04 3.56 -8.96
CA GLU A 133 10.86 4.07 -9.65
C GLU A 133 9.72 3.03 -9.70
N PHE A 134 8.46 3.51 -9.79
CA PHE A 134 7.32 2.63 -10.04
C PHE A 134 7.46 1.93 -11.39
N VAL A 135 6.85 0.75 -11.53
CA VAL A 135 6.77 0.04 -12.81
C VAL A 135 6.13 0.94 -13.88
N ASP A 136 6.55 0.79 -15.14
CA ASP A 136 6.20 1.71 -16.22
C ASP A 136 4.70 1.97 -16.38
N ASN A 137 3.87 0.95 -16.13
CA ASN A 137 2.43 1.05 -16.26
C ASN A 137 1.74 1.71 -15.05
N LEU A 138 2.45 1.86 -13.92
CA LEU A 138 1.91 2.44 -12.69
C LEU A 138 2.53 3.83 -12.46
N LYS A 139 2.05 4.82 -13.20
CA LYS A 139 2.45 6.20 -12.98
C LYS A 139 1.46 6.90 -12.05
N PRO A 140 1.95 7.65 -11.04
CA PRO A 140 1.08 8.50 -10.25
C PRO A 140 0.28 9.46 -11.15
N ALA A 141 -1.02 9.53 -10.94
CA ALA A 141 -1.89 10.50 -11.60
C ALA A 141 -2.01 11.80 -10.78
N LEU A 142 -2.56 12.84 -11.39
CA LEU A 142 -2.86 14.07 -10.65
C LEU A 142 -3.83 13.77 -9.50
N GLY A 143 -3.46 14.16 -8.29
CA GLY A 143 -4.23 13.89 -7.07
C GLY A 143 -3.79 12.67 -6.28
N ASP A 144 -3.00 11.77 -6.88
CA ASP A 144 -2.40 10.66 -6.14
C ASP A 144 -1.32 11.16 -5.16
N ILE A 145 -1.24 10.51 -4.02
CA ILE A 145 -0.28 10.87 -2.97
C ILE A 145 0.80 9.80 -2.91
N VAL A 146 2.04 10.18 -3.18
CA VAL A 146 3.20 9.30 -3.05
C VAL A 146 3.79 9.47 -1.65
N VAL A 147 3.91 8.37 -0.91
CA VAL A 147 4.50 8.34 0.44
C VAL A 147 5.79 7.52 0.41
N PRO A 148 6.96 8.18 0.40
CA PRO A 148 8.23 7.50 0.53
C PRO A 148 8.37 6.90 1.94
N LYS A 149 8.93 5.69 2.02
CA LYS A 149 9.17 5.00 3.28
C LYS A 149 10.51 4.26 3.29
N ALA A 150 11.14 4.18 4.45
CA ALA A 150 12.41 3.51 4.66
C ALA A 150 12.29 2.22 5.48
N ARG A 151 11.06 1.81 5.82
CA ARG A 151 10.71 0.61 6.59
C ARG A 151 9.61 -0.16 5.87
N TYR A 152 9.27 -1.36 6.37
CA TYR A 152 8.24 -2.19 5.75
C TYR A 152 6.86 -1.55 5.84
N SER A 153 6.47 -1.10 7.01
CA SER A 153 5.19 -0.41 7.18
C SER A 153 5.18 0.98 6.55
N GLY A 154 4.05 1.32 5.92
CA GLY A 154 3.76 2.64 5.40
C GLY A 154 3.61 3.71 6.48
N PHE A 155 3.34 3.34 7.73
CA PHE A 155 3.20 4.27 8.85
C PHE A 155 4.53 4.59 9.53
N CYS A 156 5.50 3.67 9.49
CA CYS A 156 6.72 3.79 10.27
C CYS A 156 7.64 4.91 9.78
N GLY A 157 7.65 6.03 10.50
CA GLY A 157 8.49 7.18 10.20
C GLY A 157 8.10 7.95 8.94
N THR A 158 6.81 7.93 8.58
CA THR A 158 6.24 8.63 7.42
C THR A 158 5.15 9.61 7.85
N ALA A 159 4.63 10.38 6.90
CA ALA A 159 3.49 11.26 7.11
C ALA A 159 2.13 10.57 6.88
N LEU A 160 2.08 9.24 6.66
CA LEU A 160 0.86 8.56 6.21
C LEU A 160 -0.32 8.77 7.16
N ASP A 161 -0.14 8.59 8.47
CA ASP A 161 -1.23 8.78 9.45
C ASP A 161 -1.79 10.19 9.38
N ASN A 162 -0.93 11.21 9.40
CA ASN A 162 -1.35 12.61 9.30
C ASN A 162 -2.10 12.90 7.97
N ILE A 163 -1.64 12.32 6.86
CA ILE A 163 -2.28 12.47 5.54
C ILE A 163 -3.69 11.90 5.56
N LEU A 164 -3.87 10.71 6.14
CA LEU A 164 -5.16 10.02 6.24
C LEU A 164 -6.12 10.76 7.17
N ARG A 165 -5.64 11.17 8.37
CA ARG A 165 -6.45 11.92 9.35
C ARG A 165 -6.90 13.27 8.81
N ALA A 166 -6.03 14.01 8.14
CA ALA A 166 -6.34 15.31 7.55
C ALA A 166 -7.43 15.24 6.46
N ARG A 167 -7.72 14.04 5.94
CA ARG A 167 -8.75 13.77 4.93
C ARG A 167 -9.96 13.01 5.47
N ASP A 168 -10.05 12.88 6.80
CA ASP A 168 -11.07 12.05 7.47
C ASP A 168 -11.18 10.63 6.91
N ILE A 169 -10.07 10.05 6.45
CA ILE A 169 -10.05 8.66 5.97
C ILE A 169 -10.20 7.71 7.17
N ARG A 170 -11.06 6.71 7.01
CA ARG A 170 -11.36 5.67 7.99
C ARG A 170 -11.13 4.27 7.45
N ASN A 171 -11.33 4.09 6.14
CA ASN A 171 -11.26 2.79 5.47
C ASN A 171 -10.05 2.75 4.54
N LEU A 172 -9.27 1.67 4.59
CA LEU A 172 -8.08 1.48 3.77
C LEU A 172 -8.20 0.19 2.97
N ILE A 173 -8.15 0.28 1.65
CA ILE A 173 -8.13 -0.86 0.72
C ILE A 173 -6.67 -1.09 0.32
N PHE A 174 -6.13 -2.27 0.61
CA PHE A 174 -4.71 -2.59 0.42
C PHE A 174 -4.46 -3.48 -0.78
N ALA A 175 -3.46 -3.11 -1.58
CA ALA A 175 -2.89 -3.89 -2.69
C ALA A 175 -1.36 -3.71 -2.77
N GLY A 176 -0.69 -4.46 -3.64
CA GLY A 176 0.74 -4.33 -3.91
C GLY A 176 1.59 -5.46 -3.33
N ILE A 177 2.87 -5.21 -3.13
CA ILE A 177 3.88 -6.21 -2.75
C ILE A 177 4.79 -5.75 -1.60
N SER A 178 5.31 -6.68 -0.77
CA SER A 178 4.90 -8.09 -0.65
C SER A 178 3.82 -8.23 0.39
N ALA A 179 2.88 -9.15 0.14
CA ALA A 179 1.75 -9.42 1.03
C ALA A 179 2.20 -9.58 2.49
N ASN A 180 3.12 -10.49 2.76
CA ASN A 180 3.62 -10.83 4.10
C ASN A 180 4.68 -9.89 4.66
N VAL A 181 5.07 -8.85 3.94
CA VAL A 181 6.12 -7.90 4.38
C VAL A 181 5.54 -6.49 4.46
N CYS A 182 5.58 -5.73 3.35
CA CYS A 182 5.14 -4.32 3.39
C CYS A 182 3.64 -4.18 3.56
N VAL A 183 2.83 -5.03 2.89
CA VAL A 183 1.37 -4.96 2.96
C VAL A 183 0.90 -5.33 4.37
N GLU A 184 1.25 -6.51 4.88
CA GLU A 184 0.81 -6.96 6.20
C GLU A 184 1.34 -6.07 7.32
N SER A 185 2.62 -5.60 7.24
CA SER A 185 3.15 -4.65 8.24
C SER A 185 2.36 -3.35 8.26
N THR A 186 1.95 -2.85 7.08
CA THR A 186 1.15 -1.62 6.99
C THR A 186 -0.27 -1.84 7.50
N ILE A 187 -0.88 -2.99 7.21
CA ILE A 187 -2.22 -3.37 7.73
C ILE A 187 -2.19 -3.48 9.26
N ARG A 188 -1.16 -4.10 9.84
CA ARG A 188 -1.03 -4.22 11.30
C ARG A 188 -0.93 -2.86 11.99
N ASP A 189 -0.13 -1.95 11.45
CA ASP A 189 -0.04 -0.60 11.98
C ASP A 189 -1.36 0.17 11.75
N ALA A 190 -1.98 0.04 10.56
CA ALA A 190 -3.28 0.65 10.28
C ALA A 190 -4.35 0.21 11.29
N TYR A 191 -4.43 -1.09 11.61
CA TYR A 191 -5.32 -1.63 12.61
C TYR A 191 -5.08 -1.00 14.00
N HIS A 192 -3.82 -0.90 14.41
CA HIS A 192 -3.46 -0.26 15.69
C HIS A 192 -3.67 1.25 15.71
N HIS A 193 -3.73 1.88 14.53
CA HIS A 193 -4.12 3.27 14.34
C HIS A 193 -5.65 3.46 14.14
N GLU A 194 -6.47 2.43 14.41
CA GLU A 194 -7.93 2.46 14.34
C GLU A 194 -8.49 2.72 12.92
N PHE A 195 -7.81 2.22 11.88
CA PHE A 195 -8.33 2.17 10.52
C PHE A 195 -9.00 0.82 10.23
N PHE A 196 -10.10 0.84 9.51
CA PHE A 196 -10.72 -0.37 8.96
C PHE A 196 -9.93 -0.82 7.72
N CYS A 197 -9.46 -2.07 7.73
CA CYS A 197 -8.54 -2.59 6.72
C CYS A 197 -9.24 -3.62 5.82
N LEU A 198 -9.15 -3.44 4.50
CA LEU A 198 -9.64 -4.38 3.50
C LEU A 198 -8.47 -4.80 2.59
N LEU A 199 -8.07 -6.06 2.63
CA LEU A 199 -7.02 -6.61 1.77
C LEU A 199 -7.62 -7.14 0.46
N VAL A 200 -7.11 -6.68 -0.68
CA VAL A 200 -7.42 -7.27 -1.98
C VAL A 200 -6.44 -8.41 -2.25
N GLY A 201 -6.83 -9.63 -1.89
CA GLY A 201 -5.94 -10.78 -1.84
C GLY A 201 -5.29 -11.12 -3.19
N ASP A 202 -6.03 -11.03 -4.29
CA ASP A 202 -5.56 -11.29 -5.66
C ASP A 202 -4.82 -10.11 -6.31
N ALA A 203 -4.75 -8.96 -5.62
CA ALA A 203 -3.90 -7.83 -5.98
C ALA A 203 -2.64 -7.74 -5.10
N THR A 204 -2.26 -8.84 -4.44
CA THR A 204 -1.03 -8.95 -3.66
C THR A 204 -0.28 -10.23 -4.00
N SER A 205 1.02 -10.27 -3.74
CA SER A 205 1.84 -11.49 -3.80
C SER A 205 2.87 -11.50 -2.69
N GLN A 206 3.17 -12.70 -2.21
CA GLN A 206 4.11 -12.92 -1.12
C GLN A 206 5.58 -12.81 -1.55
N SER A 207 6.46 -12.71 -0.56
CA SER A 207 7.89 -12.95 -0.69
C SER A 207 8.22 -14.21 0.09
N GLY A 208 8.52 -15.32 -0.62
CA GLY A 208 8.78 -16.62 -0.02
C GLY A 208 7.84 -17.72 -0.54
N PRO A 209 7.75 -18.88 0.15
CA PRO A 209 6.91 -20.01 -0.25
C PRO A 209 5.42 -19.65 -0.38
N PRO A 210 4.65 -20.34 -1.24
CA PRO A 210 3.23 -20.02 -1.48
C PRO A 210 2.34 -19.97 -0.23
N PHE A 211 2.55 -20.86 0.73
CA PHE A 211 1.73 -20.91 1.96
C PHE A 211 1.77 -19.61 2.78
N ILE A 212 2.78 -18.76 2.58
CA ILE A 212 2.89 -17.47 3.27
C ILE A 212 1.81 -16.49 2.80
N GLN A 213 1.39 -16.57 1.54
CA GLN A 213 0.24 -15.78 1.04
C GLN A 213 -1.03 -16.18 1.81
N ASP A 214 -1.27 -17.47 1.94
CA ASP A 214 -2.44 -17.99 2.68
C ASP A 214 -2.40 -17.59 4.16
N ALA A 215 -1.21 -17.61 4.78
CA ALA A 215 -1.02 -17.18 6.15
C ALA A 215 -1.33 -15.67 6.33
N THR A 216 -0.88 -14.82 5.41
CA THR A 216 -1.21 -13.38 5.45
C THR A 216 -2.72 -13.16 5.28
N ILE A 217 -3.35 -13.83 4.30
CA ILE A 217 -4.79 -13.74 4.08
C ILE A 217 -5.54 -14.17 5.35
N TYR A 218 -5.18 -15.31 5.94
CA TYR A 218 -5.76 -15.79 7.19
C TYR A 218 -5.62 -14.79 8.35
N ASN A 219 -4.42 -14.23 8.53
CA ASN A 219 -4.17 -13.25 9.59
C ASN A 219 -5.04 -11.99 9.43
N VAL A 220 -5.16 -11.49 8.19
CA VAL A 220 -5.98 -10.31 7.93
C VAL A 220 -7.44 -10.63 8.16
N GLU A 221 -7.98 -11.70 7.55
CA GLU A 221 -9.38 -12.09 7.65
C GLU A 221 -9.79 -12.37 9.10
N ARG A 222 -8.90 -12.97 9.89
CA ARG A 222 -9.24 -13.43 11.24
C ARG A 222 -9.06 -12.36 12.31
N PHE A 223 -8.11 -11.42 12.14
CA PHE A 223 -7.67 -10.57 13.25
C PHE A 223 -7.52 -9.09 12.92
N LEU A 224 -7.37 -8.71 11.65
CA LEU A 224 -6.93 -7.36 11.30
C LEU A 224 -7.92 -6.59 10.41
N GLY A 225 -8.88 -7.29 9.79
CA GLY A 225 -9.82 -6.66 8.87
C GLY A 225 -10.55 -7.65 7.97
N TRP A 226 -10.76 -7.28 6.72
CA TRP A 226 -11.51 -8.04 5.73
C TRP A 226 -10.64 -8.40 4.55
N VAL A 227 -11.04 -9.43 3.80
CA VAL A 227 -10.36 -9.86 2.57
C VAL A 227 -11.36 -9.94 1.43
N THR A 228 -10.97 -9.38 0.29
CA THR A 228 -11.80 -9.34 -0.92
C THR A 228 -10.98 -9.63 -2.17
N THR A 229 -11.60 -9.51 -3.35
CA THR A 229 -10.98 -9.63 -4.66
C THR A 229 -11.03 -8.32 -5.44
N THR A 230 -10.18 -8.20 -6.46
CA THR A 230 -10.18 -7.08 -7.39
C THR A 230 -11.56 -6.89 -8.04
N ASP A 231 -12.19 -7.99 -8.45
CA ASP A 231 -13.50 -7.94 -9.11
C ASP A 231 -14.58 -7.37 -8.20
N ASN A 232 -14.61 -7.79 -6.94
CA ASN A 232 -15.58 -7.30 -5.96
C ASN A 232 -15.42 -5.80 -5.70
N VAL A 233 -14.20 -5.31 -5.51
CA VAL A 233 -13.93 -3.88 -5.32
C VAL A 233 -14.32 -3.09 -6.58
N CYS A 234 -13.89 -3.52 -7.76
CA CYS A 234 -14.23 -2.85 -9.01
C CYS A 234 -15.75 -2.81 -9.24
N ALA A 235 -16.44 -3.93 -9.03
CA ALA A 235 -17.89 -3.99 -9.18
C ALA A 235 -18.62 -3.06 -8.20
N ALA A 236 -18.15 -2.97 -6.95
CA ALA A 236 -18.73 -2.10 -5.95
C ALA A 236 -18.54 -0.61 -6.29
N LEU A 237 -17.33 -0.22 -6.71
CA LEU A 237 -16.99 1.18 -7.04
C LEU A 237 -17.60 1.67 -8.37
N THR A 238 -18.04 0.78 -9.26
CA THR A 238 -18.65 1.14 -10.56
C THR A 238 -20.18 1.13 -10.54
N ARG A 239 -20.81 0.62 -9.49
CA ARG A 239 -22.28 0.69 -9.34
C ARG A 239 -22.66 2.15 -9.07
N LYS A 240 -23.44 2.72 -10.00
CA LYS A 240 -24.09 4.04 -9.84
C LYS A 240 -25.38 3.92 -9.05
#